data_ed62958e166ac104ae6dea6890fceb45
#
_entry.id   ed62958e166ac104ae6dea6890fceb45
#
_cell.length_a   1.000
_cell.length_b   1.000
_cell.length_c   1.000
_cell.angle_alpha   90.00
_cell.angle_beta   90.00
_cell.angle_gamma   90.00
#
_symmetry.space_group_name_H-M   'P 1'
#
loop_
_entity.id
_entity.type
_entity.pdbx_description
1 polymer ?
#
loop_
_entity_poly.entity_id
_entity_poly.type
_entity_poly.pdbx_seq_one_letter_code
_entity_poly.pdbx_strand_id
1 'polypeptide(L)'
;QTHLDIKKSTPERVQKEIAYVYDELEKTIPNKYVKIIALPFGSPYSKDNANFKYVLSTNYNDKNYITEAALRVGWEPEVSCFDKNFDKTFLKRCRAYDNNGKEFDIAMVFNMLKSTKYISDGNPDTIVIKETDKDKLVNTDKKIITY
;
A
#
# COMPACT_ATOMS: atom_id res chain seq x y z
N GLN A 1 6.02 -16.95 3.49
CA GLN A 1 6.31 -18.29 3.95
C GLN A 1 6.26 -18.41 5.48
N THR A 2 7.07 -17.64 6.20
CA THR A 2 7.20 -17.76 7.66
C THR A 2 6.51 -16.64 8.44
N HIS A 3 5.80 -15.74 7.78
CA HIS A 3 5.23 -14.53 8.38
C HIS A 3 6.30 -13.69 9.10
N LEU A 4 7.41 -13.45 8.40
CA LEU A 4 8.63 -12.84 8.91
C LEU A 4 8.40 -11.38 9.36
N ASP A 5 8.85 -11.01 10.57
CA ASP A 5 8.94 -9.59 10.94
C ASP A 5 10.15 -8.95 10.22
N ILE A 6 9.86 -8.20 9.18
CA ILE A 6 10.88 -7.60 8.30
C ILE A 6 11.79 -6.66 9.06
N LYS A 7 11.24 -5.86 9.99
CA LYS A 7 12.01 -4.90 10.79
C LYS A 7 13.08 -5.57 11.65
N LYS A 8 12.77 -6.77 12.18
CA LYS A 8 13.64 -7.48 13.14
C LYS A 8 14.53 -8.53 12.47
N SER A 9 14.40 -8.72 11.17
CA SER A 9 15.11 -9.77 10.45
C SER A 9 16.42 -9.27 9.86
N THR A 10 17.29 -10.19 9.48
CA THR A 10 18.49 -9.87 8.70
C THR A 10 18.11 -9.60 7.24
N PRO A 11 18.85 -8.77 6.50
CA PRO A 11 18.63 -8.52 5.08
C PRO A 11 18.51 -9.81 4.26
N GLU A 12 19.40 -10.75 4.49
CA GLU A 12 19.43 -12.05 3.78
C GLU A 12 18.14 -12.86 4.01
N ARG A 13 17.62 -12.89 5.23
CA ARG A 13 16.35 -13.57 5.52
C ARG A 13 15.19 -12.90 4.80
N VAL A 14 15.15 -11.57 4.76
CA VAL A 14 14.11 -10.84 4.01
C VAL A 14 14.17 -11.18 2.54
N GLN A 15 15.37 -11.11 1.94
CA GLN A 15 15.55 -11.43 0.52
C GLN A 15 15.14 -12.86 0.20
N LYS A 16 15.56 -13.83 0.99
CA LYS A 16 15.17 -15.24 0.85
C LYS A 16 13.66 -15.44 0.95
N GLU A 17 13.00 -14.78 1.91
CA GLU A 17 11.54 -14.90 2.10
C GLU A 17 10.77 -14.35 0.90
N ILE A 18 11.18 -13.17 0.39
CA ILE A 18 10.56 -12.55 -0.80
C ILE A 18 10.76 -13.42 -2.04
N ALA A 19 11.99 -13.88 -2.29
CA ALA A 19 12.32 -14.75 -3.42
C ALA A 19 11.49 -16.03 -3.39
N TYR A 20 11.42 -16.68 -2.24
CA TYR A 20 10.65 -17.90 -2.07
C TYR A 20 9.16 -17.72 -2.41
N VAL A 21 8.54 -16.65 -1.90
CA VAL A 21 7.11 -16.39 -2.17
C VAL A 21 6.86 -16.20 -3.66
N TYR A 22 7.69 -15.44 -4.35
CA TYR A 22 7.52 -15.22 -5.79
C TYR A 22 7.83 -16.48 -6.62
N ASP A 23 8.84 -17.26 -6.26
CA ASP A 23 9.14 -18.53 -6.93
C ASP A 23 7.97 -19.53 -6.78
N GLU A 24 7.35 -19.63 -5.60
CA GLU A 24 6.19 -20.50 -5.38
C GLU A 24 4.94 -20.01 -6.13
N LEU A 25 4.73 -18.69 -6.19
CA LEU A 25 3.64 -18.12 -6.98
C LEU A 25 3.85 -18.40 -8.48
N GLU A 26 5.05 -18.16 -8.98
CA GLU A 26 5.37 -18.41 -10.39
C GLU A 26 5.22 -19.88 -10.76
N LYS A 27 5.58 -20.80 -9.87
CA LYS A 27 5.42 -22.24 -10.06
C LYS A 27 3.96 -22.68 -10.05
N THR A 28 3.13 -22.07 -9.20
CA THR A 28 1.73 -22.49 -8.98
C THR A 28 0.77 -21.83 -9.96
N ILE A 29 0.94 -20.54 -10.22
CA ILE A 29 0.07 -19.71 -11.07
C ILE A 29 0.90 -18.80 -11.98
N PRO A 30 1.68 -19.35 -12.91
CA PRO A 30 2.67 -18.61 -13.69
C PRO A 30 2.04 -17.41 -14.42
N ASN A 31 2.65 -16.23 -14.26
CA ASN A 31 2.21 -14.98 -14.87
C ASN A 31 0.77 -14.52 -14.52
N LYS A 32 0.14 -15.12 -13.49
CA LYS A 32 -1.25 -14.83 -13.10
C LYS A 32 -1.37 -14.28 -11.65
N TYR A 33 -0.31 -13.78 -11.07
CA TYR A 33 -0.31 -13.18 -9.75
C TYR A 33 0.07 -11.71 -9.79
N VAL A 34 -0.40 -10.97 -8.80
CA VAL A 34 -0.03 -9.57 -8.61
C VAL A 34 1.21 -9.48 -7.71
N LYS A 35 2.13 -8.57 -8.04
CA LYS A 35 3.36 -8.35 -7.28
C LYS A 35 3.13 -7.36 -6.14
N ILE A 36 2.21 -7.72 -5.24
CA ILE A 36 1.81 -6.91 -4.09
C ILE A 36 2.07 -7.70 -2.81
N ILE A 37 2.68 -7.07 -1.82
CA ILE A 37 2.99 -7.69 -0.53
C ILE A 37 2.24 -6.97 0.59
N ALA A 38 1.50 -7.73 1.40
CA ALA A 38 1.04 -7.26 2.70
C ALA A 38 2.13 -7.56 3.74
N LEU A 39 2.68 -6.51 4.35
CA LEU A 39 3.76 -6.64 5.32
C LEU A 39 3.29 -7.42 6.55
N PRO A 40 3.97 -8.51 6.94
CA PRO A 40 3.69 -9.24 8.16
C PRO A 40 3.74 -8.31 9.37
N PHE A 41 2.82 -8.45 10.32
CA PHE A 41 2.65 -7.55 11.46
C PHE A 41 2.44 -6.06 11.09
N GLY A 42 2.29 -5.74 9.79
CA GLY A 42 2.30 -4.39 9.27
C GLY A 42 3.66 -3.68 9.39
N SER A 43 4.70 -4.42 9.70
CA SER A 43 6.06 -3.95 9.96
C SER A 43 6.94 -4.06 8.69
N PRO A 44 7.84 -3.09 8.44
CA PRO A 44 8.11 -1.89 9.24
C PRO A 44 7.05 -0.80 9.08
N TYR A 45 6.95 0.09 10.08
CA TYR A 45 6.03 1.24 10.05
C TYR A 45 6.63 2.48 9.38
N SER A 46 7.91 2.44 8.99
CA SER A 46 8.60 3.50 8.25
C SER A 46 9.37 2.90 7.08
N LYS A 47 9.41 3.62 5.97
CA LYS A 47 10.24 3.30 4.79
C LYS A 47 11.74 3.43 5.08
N ASP A 48 12.13 4.18 6.13
CA ASP A 48 13.52 4.38 6.54
C ASP A 48 14.15 3.12 7.16
N ASN A 49 13.35 2.09 7.41
CA ASN A 49 13.89 0.82 7.85
C ASN A 49 14.81 0.21 6.79
N ALA A 50 16.04 -0.12 7.17
CA ALA A 50 17.07 -0.59 6.26
C ALA A 50 16.69 -1.85 5.45
N ASN A 51 15.75 -2.66 5.97
CA ASN A 51 15.27 -3.86 5.31
C ASN A 51 14.15 -3.60 4.30
N PHE A 52 13.48 -2.43 4.36
CA PHE A 52 12.32 -2.16 3.50
C PHE A 52 12.68 -2.16 2.01
N LYS A 53 13.87 -1.69 1.64
CA LYS A 53 14.36 -1.74 0.26
C LYS A 53 14.33 -3.15 -0.33
N TYR A 54 14.59 -4.18 0.48
CA TYR A 54 14.58 -5.58 0.03
C TYR A 54 13.17 -6.13 -0.16
N VAL A 55 12.14 -5.50 0.44
CA VAL A 55 10.75 -5.81 0.12
C VAL A 55 10.41 -5.37 -1.29
N LEU A 56 10.89 -4.19 -1.70
CA LEU A 56 10.59 -3.61 -3.00
C LEU A 56 11.42 -4.19 -4.14
N SER A 57 12.70 -4.49 -3.85
CA SER A 57 13.61 -5.06 -4.84
C SER A 57 14.61 -5.98 -4.16
N THR A 58 14.59 -7.23 -4.55
CA THR A 58 15.46 -8.28 -4.00
C THR A 58 16.21 -8.98 -5.11
N ASN A 59 17.53 -9.11 -4.94
CA ASN A 59 18.36 -10.03 -5.72
C ASN A 59 18.67 -11.24 -4.85
N TYR A 60 18.30 -12.42 -5.31
CA TYR A 60 18.56 -13.67 -4.61
C TYR A 60 18.80 -14.80 -5.61
N ASN A 61 19.90 -15.55 -5.46
CA ASN A 61 20.30 -16.62 -6.38
C ASN A 61 20.27 -16.19 -7.85
N ASP A 62 20.93 -15.07 -8.18
CA ASP A 62 21.04 -14.49 -9.53
C ASP A 62 19.71 -14.12 -10.21
N LYS A 63 18.63 -14.09 -9.45
CA LYS A 63 17.32 -13.60 -9.88
C LYS A 63 16.96 -12.28 -9.21
N ASN A 64 16.27 -11.42 -9.97
CA ASN A 64 15.73 -10.16 -9.46
C ASN A 64 14.21 -10.27 -9.26
N TYR A 65 13.73 -9.89 -8.08
CA TYR A 65 12.33 -9.91 -7.71
C TYR A 65 11.89 -8.48 -7.37
N ILE A 66 10.87 -8.01 -8.07
CA ILE A 66 10.32 -6.66 -7.90
C ILE A 66 8.92 -6.74 -7.32
N THR A 67 8.67 -5.99 -6.25
CA THR A 67 7.36 -5.77 -5.67
C THR A 67 6.82 -4.42 -6.13
N GLU A 68 5.62 -4.41 -6.71
CA GLU A 68 5.02 -3.21 -7.30
C GLU A 68 4.28 -2.36 -6.27
N ALA A 69 3.74 -3.00 -5.22
CA ALA A 69 3.08 -2.31 -4.13
C ALA A 69 3.25 -3.08 -2.81
N ALA A 70 3.28 -2.35 -1.71
CA ALA A 70 3.35 -2.92 -0.37
C ALA A 70 2.31 -2.29 0.56
N LEU A 71 1.67 -3.13 1.36
CA LEU A 71 0.61 -2.74 2.29
C LEU A 71 1.12 -2.91 3.73
N ARG A 72 1.22 -1.81 4.46
CA ARG A 72 1.50 -1.82 5.90
C ARG A 72 0.20 -1.73 6.71
N VAL A 73 0.24 -2.03 7.98
CA VAL A 73 -0.88 -1.70 8.88
C VAL A 73 -0.98 -0.18 9.02
N GLY A 74 -2.18 0.34 8.88
CA GLY A 74 -2.55 1.72 9.12
C GLY A 74 -3.83 1.80 9.95
N TRP A 75 -4.08 2.96 10.53
CA TRP A 75 -5.25 3.26 11.34
C TRP A 75 -6.12 4.38 10.71
N GLU A 76 -5.65 4.93 9.60
CA GLU A 76 -6.31 5.99 8.84
C GLU A 76 -6.46 5.57 7.36
N PRO A 77 -7.44 6.09 6.63
CA PRO A 77 -7.57 5.86 5.20
C PRO A 77 -6.32 6.30 4.43
N GLU A 78 -6.06 5.64 3.31
CA GLU A 78 -5.07 6.11 2.36
C GLU A 78 -5.57 7.35 1.64
N VAL A 79 -4.64 8.18 1.16
CA VAL A 79 -4.96 9.30 0.27
C VAL A 79 -5.43 8.79 -1.09
N SER A 80 -6.10 9.64 -1.86
CA SER A 80 -6.51 9.32 -3.23
C SER A 80 -5.29 8.93 -4.08
N CYS A 81 -5.47 7.99 -5.00
CA CYS A 81 -4.44 7.66 -5.99
C CYS A 81 -4.06 8.83 -6.92
N PHE A 82 -4.83 9.91 -6.91
CA PHE A 82 -4.53 11.16 -7.62
C PHE A 82 -3.84 12.21 -6.73
N ASP A 83 -3.62 11.91 -5.44
CA ASP A 83 -2.88 12.80 -4.54
C ASP A 83 -1.38 12.63 -4.79
N LYS A 84 -0.63 13.74 -4.86
CA LYS A 84 0.82 13.73 -5.03
C LYS A 84 1.59 13.02 -3.91
N ASN A 85 0.95 12.80 -2.77
CA ASN A 85 1.51 12.04 -1.64
C ASN A 85 1.15 10.55 -1.70
N PHE A 86 0.40 10.11 -2.72
CA PHE A 86 0.08 8.69 -2.88
C PHE A 86 1.33 7.89 -3.19
N ASP A 87 1.61 6.91 -2.35
CA ASP A 87 2.76 6.03 -2.51
C ASP A 87 2.34 4.56 -2.49
N LYS A 88 2.18 3.98 -3.67
CA LYS A 88 1.79 2.57 -3.82
C LYS A 88 2.76 1.59 -3.14
N THR A 89 4.01 2.00 -2.90
CA THR A 89 5.00 1.14 -2.28
C THR A 89 4.88 1.07 -0.75
N PHE A 90 3.98 1.89 -0.16
CA PHE A 90 3.81 1.92 1.30
C PHE A 90 2.37 2.24 1.74
N LEU A 91 1.40 1.60 1.09
CA LEU A 91 -0.03 1.84 1.31
C LEU A 91 -0.48 1.49 2.73
N LYS A 92 -1.34 2.31 3.28
CA LYS A 92 -1.99 2.05 4.56
C LYS A 92 -3.13 1.05 4.38
N ARG A 93 -3.13 0.00 5.16
CA ARG A 93 -4.19 -1.01 5.20
C ARG A 93 -4.93 -0.92 6.53
N CYS A 94 -6.16 -0.41 6.51
CA CYS A 94 -7.04 -0.42 7.66
C CYS A 94 -7.58 -1.84 7.90
N ARG A 95 -7.64 -2.26 9.15
CA ARG A 95 -8.22 -3.54 9.52
C ARG A 95 -9.73 -3.40 9.64
N ALA A 96 -10.47 -4.37 9.13
CA ALA A 96 -11.89 -4.53 9.42
C ALA A 96 -12.03 -5.11 10.84
N TYR A 97 -11.88 -4.26 11.84
CA TYR A 97 -11.87 -4.64 13.25
C TYR A 97 -12.99 -3.92 13.98
N ASP A 98 -13.80 -4.66 14.72
CA ASP A 98 -14.81 -4.12 15.62
C ASP A 98 -14.21 -4.06 17.04
N ASN A 99 -14.21 -2.90 17.62
CA ASN A 99 -13.73 -2.63 18.97
C ASN A 99 -14.72 -1.72 19.73
N ASN A 100 -16.02 -1.83 19.43
CA ASN A 100 -17.07 -1.02 20.04
C ASN A 100 -16.81 0.49 19.93
N GLY A 101 -16.32 0.96 18.76
CA GLY A 101 -16.02 2.36 18.49
C GLY A 101 -14.74 2.91 19.14
N LYS A 102 -13.93 2.04 19.76
CA LYS A 102 -12.65 2.42 20.37
C LYS A 102 -11.51 2.42 19.35
N GLU A 103 -10.29 2.61 19.83
CA GLU A 103 -9.08 2.68 19.02
C GLU A 103 -8.96 1.53 17.99
N PHE A 104 -8.60 1.87 16.77
CA PHE A 104 -8.48 0.98 15.61
C PHE A 104 -9.80 0.32 15.15
N ASP A 105 -10.96 0.76 15.65
CA ASP A 105 -12.25 0.32 15.16
C ASP A 105 -12.49 0.78 13.72
N ILE A 106 -13.11 -0.06 12.91
CA ILE A 106 -13.43 0.28 11.51
C ILE A 106 -14.40 1.47 11.43
N ALA A 107 -15.27 1.66 12.43
CA ALA A 107 -16.16 2.82 12.49
C ALA A 107 -15.38 4.14 12.60
N MET A 108 -14.22 4.14 13.27
CA MET A 108 -13.32 5.27 13.33
C MET A 108 -12.82 5.66 11.93
N VAL A 109 -12.42 4.67 11.13
CA VAL A 109 -11.97 4.87 9.75
C VAL A 109 -13.10 5.46 8.89
N PHE A 110 -14.31 4.94 9.01
CA PHE A 110 -15.49 5.49 8.29
C PHE A 110 -15.81 6.93 8.73
N ASN A 111 -15.64 7.27 9.99
CA ASN A 111 -15.84 8.65 10.46
C ASN A 111 -14.78 9.60 9.87
N MET A 112 -13.53 9.17 9.75
CA MET A 112 -12.49 9.94 9.06
C MET A 112 -12.83 10.16 7.58
N LEU A 113 -13.38 9.15 6.90
CA LEU A 113 -13.79 9.24 5.50
C LEU A 113 -14.90 10.25 5.25
N LYS A 114 -15.74 10.58 6.25
CA LYS A 114 -16.80 11.61 6.11
C LYS A 114 -16.24 12.98 5.72
N SER A 115 -15.03 13.32 6.20
CA SER A 115 -14.37 14.59 5.89
C SER A 115 -13.42 14.53 4.70
N THR A 116 -12.95 13.33 4.35
CA THR A 116 -11.91 13.12 3.33
C THR A 116 -12.38 12.28 2.16
N LYS A 117 -13.69 11.94 2.11
CA LYS A 117 -14.23 11.09 1.05
C LYS A 117 -13.99 11.71 -0.31
N TYR A 118 -13.56 10.86 -1.22
CA TYR A 118 -13.48 11.20 -2.62
C TYR A 118 -14.88 11.17 -3.24
N ILE A 119 -15.21 12.18 -4.04
CA ILE A 119 -16.45 12.25 -4.82
C ILE A 119 -16.10 11.93 -6.27
N SER A 120 -16.85 11.00 -6.87
CA SER A 120 -16.72 10.65 -8.27
C SER A 120 -18.01 10.97 -9.00
N ASP A 121 -17.90 11.51 -10.21
CA ASP A 121 -19.02 11.67 -11.15
C ASP A 121 -19.22 10.43 -12.04
N GLY A 122 -18.43 9.38 -11.80
CA GLY A 122 -18.47 8.13 -12.57
C GLY A 122 -17.77 8.19 -13.92
N ASN A 123 -17.22 9.33 -14.30
CA ASN A 123 -16.49 9.50 -15.56
C ASN A 123 -14.99 9.22 -15.35
N PRO A 124 -14.38 8.23 -16.04
CA PRO A 124 -12.98 7.90 -15.88
C PRO A 124 -12.03 9.02 -16.35
N ASP A 125 -12.51 9.97 -17.15
CA ASP A 125 -11.71 11.05 -17.71
C ASP A 125 -11.75 12.34 -16.87
N THR A 126 -12.46 12.31 -15.75
CA THR A 126 -12.59 13.46 -14.85
C THR A 126 -12.09 13.13 -13.44
N ILE A 127 -11.66 14.17 -12.74
CA ILE A 127 -11.36 14.16 -11.30
C ILE A 127 -12.22 15.23 -10.64
N VAL A 128 -13.09 14.82 -9.74
CA VAL A 128 -13.92 15.73 -8.95
C VAL A 128 -13.24 15.98 -7.61
N ILE A 129 -12.95 17.22 -7.26
CA ILE A 129 -12.17 17.58 -6.07
C ILE A 129 -12.65 18.91 -5.48
N LYS A 130 -12.49 19.08 -4.17
CA LYS A 130 -12.67 20.39 -3.55
C LYS A 130 -11.66 21.39 -4.09
N GLU A 131 -12.09 22.63 -4.34
CA GLU A 131 -11.18 23.69 -4.81
C GLU A 131 -9.98 23.85 -3.87
N THR A 132 -10.20 23.73 -2.56
CA THR A 132 -9.15 23.79 -1.51
C THR A 132 -8.10 22.69 -1.59
N ASP A 133 -8.38 21.61 -2.29
CA ASP A 133 -7.50 20.43 -2.36
C ASP A 133 -6.80 20.29 -3.73
N LYS A 134 -7.04 21.23 -4.64
CA LYS A 134 -6.51 21.21 -6.00
C LYS A 134 -4.98 21.12 -6.06
N ASP A 135 -4.30 21.79 -5.15
CA ASP A 135 -2.84 21.76 -5.04
C ASP A 135 -2.26 20.40 -4.64
N LYS A 136 -3.11 19.49 -4.17
CA LYS A 136 -2.70 18.13 -3.80
C LYS A 136 -2.67 17.17 -4.97
N LEU A 137 -3.24 17.53 -6.12
CA LEU A 137 -3.30 16.68 -7.30
C LEU A 137 -1.93 16.45 -7.93
N VAL A 138 -1.71 15.22 -8.39
CA VAL A 138 -0.63 14.93 -9.34
C VAL A 138 -0.92 15.59 -10.69
N ASN A 139 0.12 15.79 -11.50
CA ASN A 139 -0.08 16.16 -12.88
C ASN A 139 -0.88 15.06 -13.61
N THR A 140 -1.92 15.47 -14.33
CA THR A 140 -2.83 14.57 -15.00
C THR A 140 -3.44 15.22 -16.22
N ASP A 141 -3.71 14.43 -17.25
CA ASP A 141 -4.44 14.86 -18.45
C ASP A 141 -5.96 14.84 -18.26
N LYS A 142 -6.43 14.35 -17.10
CA LYS A 142 -7.85 14.29 -16.80
C LYS A 142 -8.43 15.69 -16.56
N LYS A 143 -9.69 15.87 -16.96
CA LYS A 143 -10.43 17.09 -16.68
C LYS A 143 -10.70 17.23 -15.18
N ILE A 144 -10.30 18.33 -14.58
CA ILE A 144 -10.55 18.63 -13.17
C ILE A 144 -11.87 19.38 -13.04
N ILE A 145 -12.74 18.88 -12.17
CA ILE A 145 -14.01 19.51 -11.79
C ILE A 145 -13.91 19.83 -10.29
N THR A 146 -14.13 21.10 -9.95
CA THR A 146 -14.06 21.55 -8.54
C THR A 146 -15.44 21.88 -7.99
N TYR A 147 -15.60 21.78 -6.65
CA TYR A 147 -16.80 22.13 -5.88
C TYR A 147 -16.46 22.76 -4.55
#